data_663d51216b2cfffdf8b346461063c547
#
_entry.id   663d51216b2cfffdf8b346461063c547
#
_cell.length_a   1.000
_cell.length_b   1.000
_cell.length_c   1.000
_cell.angle_alpha   90.00
_cell.angle_beta   90.00
_cell.angle_gamma   90.00
#
_symmetry.space_group_name_H-M   'P 1'
#
loop_
_entity.id
_entity.type
_entity.pdbx_description
1 polymer ?
#
loop_
_entity_poly.entity_id
_entity_poly.type
_entity_poly.pdbx_seq_one_letter_code
_entity_poly.pdbx_strand_id
1 'polypeptide(L)'
;MKEELSEFLKIAYKYGKVKDLEEAFEEFPVEEEWHKGKVENVLREDSEIYSIYEIGDIVFVKEYTYSDGKIGNNHFFVIIDQNNTAVPIENFGMLISSNLEKLKFNANILLEKDNKNNLHKDSIVKTDVIYKILNEQILFKIGKVDNEKIEEYKKSFYNTLKDNN
;
A
#
# COMPACT_ATOMS: atom_id res chain seq x y z
N MET A 1 -4.14 -5.32 27.60
CA MET A 1 -2.83 -5.27 27.08
C MET A 1 -2.68 -4.21 26.03
N LYS A 2 -1.61 -3.46 26.08
CA LYS A 2 -1.42 -2.42 25.12
C LYS A 2 -0.91 -2.93 23.83
N GLU A 3 -1.43 -2.36 22.74
CA GLU A 3 -0.90 -2.69 21.46
C GLU A 3 0.44 -2.01 21.36
N GLU A 4 1.39 -2.72 20.81
CA GLU A 4 2.70 -2.17 20.65
C GLU A 4 2.98 -1.86 19.22
N LEU A 5 2.95 -0.62 18.85
CA LEU A 5 3.32 -0.21 17.52
C LEU A 5 4.84 -0.14 17.42
N SER A 6 5.37 -0.40 16.23
CA SER A 6 6.79 -0.26 16.00
C SER A 6 7.16 1.21 16.11
N GLU A 7 8.45 1.47 16.28
CA GLU A 7 8.92 2.85 16.34
C GLU A 7 8.60 3.59 15.06
N PHE A 8 8.70 2.90 13.93
CA PHE A 8 8.38 3.50 12.64
C PHE A 8 6.93 3.98 12.62
N LEU A 9 6.01 3.14 13.05
CA LEU A 9 4.59 3.50 13.06
C LEU A 9 4.28 4.60 14.06
N LYS A 10 4.94 4.57 15.22
CA LYS A 10 4.73 5.62 16.21
C LYS A 10 5.10 6.97 15.62
N ILE A 11 6.20 7.02 14.90
CA ILE A 11 6.65 8.26 14.28
C ILE A 11 5.70 8.68 13.17
N ALA A 12 5.26 7.72 12.35
CA ALA A 12 4.35 8.03 11.26
C ALA A 12 3.05 8.64 11.78
N TYR A 13 2.50 8.08 12.86
CA TYR A 13 1.30 8.62 13.46
C TYR A 13 1.55 10.01 14.07
N LYS A 14 2.68 10.15 14.71
CA LYS A 14 3.01 11.43 15.36
C LYS A 14 3.04 12.59 14.37
N TYR A 15 3.51 12.33 13.16
CA TYR A 15 3.60 13.37 12.15
C TYR A 15 2.41 13.42 11.21
N GLY A 16 1.34 12.67 11.54
CA GLY A 16 0.13 12.73 10.74
C GLY A 16 0.27 12.15 9.36
N LYS A 17 1.17 11.18 9.19
CA LYS A 17 1.44 10.60 7.88
C LYS A 17 0.73 9.28 7.62
N VAL A 18 -0.11 8.82 8.53
CA VAL A 18 -0.88 7.59 8.34
C VAL A 18 -2.28 7.98 7.90
N LYS A 19 -2.71 7.48 6.76
CA LYS A 19 -4.03 7.79 6.20
C LYS A 19 -4.81 6.51 5.96
N ASP A 20 -6.12 6.64 5.80
CA ASP A 20 -6.97 5.52 5.48
C ASP A 20 -7.01 5.32 3.98
N LEU A 21 -7.44 4.13 3.55
CA LEU A 21 -7.49 3.83 2.13
C LEU A 21 -8.40 4.77 1.33
N GLU A 22 -9.45 5.25 1.94
CA GLU A 22 -10.34 6.17 1.24
C GLU A 22 -9.58 7.38 0.72
N GLU A 23 -8.64 7.86 1.50
CA GLU A 23 -7.85 9.02 1.10
C GLU A 23 -6.97 8.71 -0.10
N ALA A 24 -6.48 7.47 -0.18
CA ALA A 24 -5.67 7.07 -1.32
C ALA A 24 -6.52 7.08 -2.59
N PHE A 25 -7.73 6.58 -2.52
CA PHE A 25 -8.61 6.52 -3.67
C PHE A 25 -9.00 7.92 -4.13
N GLU A 26 -9.19 8.84 -3.23
CA GLU A 26 -9.54 10.19 -3.58
C GLU A 26 -8.37 10.96 -4.21
N GLU A 27 -7.17 10.74 -3.71
CA GLU A 27 -6.01 11.43 -4.22
C GLU A 27 -5.50 10.86 -5.52
N PHE A 28 -5.74 9.58 -5.75
CA PHE A 28 -5.22 8.89 -6.92
C PHE A 28 -6.31 8.12 -7.64
N PRO A 29 -7.29 8.82 -8.20
CA PRO A 29 -8.35 8.14 -8.92
C PRO A 29 -7.74 7.48 -10.15
N VAL A 30 -8.17 6.26 -10.40
CA VAL A 30 -7.67 5.52 -11.52
C VAL A 30 -8.79 5.47 -12.53
N GLU A 31 -8.49 5.58 -13.76
CA GLU A 31 -9.51 5.64 -14.77
C GLU A 31 -9.88 4.34 -15.42
N GLU A 32 -9.07 3.33 -15.22
CA GLU A 32 -9.32 2.08 -15.88
C GLU A 32 -10.22 1.17 -15.10
N GLU A 33 -11.30 0.73 -15.73
CA GLU A 33 -12.23 -0.13 -15.04
C GLU A 33 -12.16 -1.56 -15.53
N TRP A 34 -11.35 -1.80 -16.54
CA TRP A 34 -11.35 -3.10 -17.17
C TRP A 34 -10.95 -4.26 -16.26
N HIS A 35 -10.09 -4.00 -15.32
CA HIS A 35 -9.62 -5.08 -14.47
C HIS A 35 -10.54 -5.37 -13.29
N LYS A 36 -11.48 -4.49 -13.05
CA LYS A 36 -12.39 -4.67 -11.96
C LYS A 36 -13.12 -5.99 -11.97
N GLY A 37 -13.76 -6.33 -13.05
CA GLY A 37 -14.49 -7.57 -13.11
C GLY A 37 -13.62 -8.80 -13.02
N LYS A 38 -12.42 -8.71 -13.57
CA LYS A 38 -11.51 -9.83 -13.51
C LYS A 38 -11.07 -10.11 -12.10
N VAL A 39 -10.85 -9.04 -11.36
CA VAL A 39 -10.40 -9.18 -10.00
C VAL A 39 -11.48 -9.82 -9.14
N GLU A 40 -12.70 -9.40 -9.32
CA GLU A 40 -13.80 -9.94 -8.55
C GLU A 40 -13.95 -11.44 -8.76
N ASN A 41 -13.73 -11.88 -9.98
CA ASN A 41 -13.84 -13.29 -10.25
C ASN A 41 -12.75 -14.11 -9.59
N VAL A 42 -11.55 -13.57 -9.54
CA VAL A 42 -10.46 -14.29 -8.91
C VAL A 42 -10.70 -14.40 -7.43
N LEU A 43 -11.25 -13.35 -6.85
CA LEU A 43 -11.43 -13.31 -5.45
C LEU A 43 -12.34 -14.26 -4.86
N ARG A 44 -13.38 -14.56 -5.53
CA ARG A 44 -14.36 -15.34 -4.95
C ARG A 44 -13.94 -16.65 -4.47
N GLU A 45 -12.99 -17.23 -5.06
CA GLU A 45 -12.59 -18.53 -4.68
C GLU A 45 -11.68 -18.60 -3.54
N ASP A 46 -10.97 -17.55 -3.33
CA ASP A 46 -10.02 -17.61 -2.29
C ASP A 46 -10.36 -16.78 -1.16
N SER A 47 -11.56 -16.53 -0.88
CA SER A 47 -11.89 -15.62 0.15
C SER A 47 -11.08 -15.94 1.31
N GLU A 48 -9.99 -15.36 1.37
CA GLU A 48 -9.06 -15.61 2.28
C GLU A 48 -9.22 -14.96 3.53
N ILE A 49 -10.20 -15.30 4.25
CA ILE A 49 -10.38 -14.88 5.59
C ILE A 49 -9.17 -15.24 6.37
N TYR A 50 -8.47 -16.28 5.92
CA TYR A 50 -7.31 -16.73 6.65
C TYR A 50 -5.99 -16.34 6.05
N SER A 51 -6.02 -15.48 5.04
CA SER A 51 -4.77 -15.09 4.41
C SER A 51 -3.91 -14.32 5.38
N ILE A 52 -2.65 -14.64 5.38
CA ILE A 52 -1.68 -13.96 6.20
C ILE A 52 -0.78 -13.17 5.28
N TYR A 53 -0.74 -11.86 5.48
CA TYR A 53 0.13 -11.02 4.69
C TYR A 53 1.33 -10.63 5.53
N GLU A 54 2.46 -10.42 4.87
CA GLU A 54 3.71 -10.14 5.54
C GLU A 54 4.32 -8.84 5.05
N ILE A 55 5.22 -8.30 5.83
CA ILE A 55 5.98 -7.11 5.42
C ILE A 55 6.74 -7.48 4.15
N GLY A 56 6.66 -6.63 3.16
CA GLY A 56 7.26 -6.86 1.86
C GLY A 56 6.28 -7.31 0.81
N ASP A 57 5.10 -7.80 1.21
CA ASP A 57 4.12 -8.26 0.23
C ASP A 57 3.56 -7.10 -0.56
N ILE A 58 3.36 -7.34 -1.86
CA ILE A 58 2.69 -6.37 -2.71
C ILE A 58 1.26 -6.86 -2.88
N VAL A 59 0.33 -6.03 -2.47
CA VAL A 59 -1.08 -6.40 -2.40
C VAL A 59 -1.94 -5.51 -3.28
N PHE A 60 -3.01 -6.10 -3.81
CA PHE A 60 -3.98 -5.40 -4.63
C PHE A 60 -5.19 -5.18 -3.73
N VAL A 61 -5.62 -3.94 -3.63
CA VAL A 61 -6.62 -3.56 -2.66
C VAL A 61 -7.99 -3.41 -3.29
N LYS A 62 -9.05 -3.74 -2.53
CA LYS A 62 -10.41 -3.63 -3.01
C LYS A 62 -10.73 -2.26 -3.53
N GLU A 63 -11.61 -2.25 -4.53
CA GLU A 63 -12.10 -0.99 -5.03
C GLU A 63 -12.98 -0.33 -3.97
N TYR A 64 -13.10 0.95 -4.07
CA TYR A 64 -13.85 1.73 -3.11
C TYR A 64 -14.99 2.44 -3.84
N THR A 65 -16.15 2.50 -3.20
CA THR A 65 -17.28 3.21 -3.77
C THR A 65 -17.39 4.57 -3.10
N TYR A 66 -17.28 5.62 -3.90
CA TYR A 66 -17.34 6.98 -3.36
C TYR A 66 -18.78 7.32 -2.95
N SER A 67 -18.93 8.35 -2.15
CA SER A 67 -20.24 8.74 -1.65
C SER A 67 -21.22 9.13 -2.75
N ASP A 68 -20.74 9.52 -3.91
CA ASP A 68 -21.60 9.87 -5.04
C ASP A 68 -21.97 8.65 -5.88
N GLY A 69 -21.62 7.47 -5.44
CA GLY A 69 -21.96 6.25 -6.16
C GLY A 69 -20.93 5.79 -7.17
N LYS A 70 -19.94 6.60 -7.43
CA LYS A 70 -18.89 6.20 -8.37
C LYS A 70 -17.98 5.18 -7.72
N ILE A 71 -17.46 4.29 -8.53
CA ILE A 71 -16.57 3.26 -8.02
C ILE A 71 -15.13 3.68 -8.28
N GLY A 72 -14.35 3.70 -7.21
CA GLY A 72 -12.95 4.02 -7.32
C GLY A 72 -12.20 2.83 -7.86
N ASN A 73 -10.99 3.06 -8.29
CA ASN A 73 -10.20 1.98 -8.87
C ASN A 73 -9.28 1.38 -7.84
N ASN A 74 -8.83 0.18 -8.13
CA ASN A 74 -7.96 -0.55 -7.24
C ASN A 74 -6.53 -0.05 -7.33
N HIS A 75 -5.80 -0.22 -6.26
CA HIS A 75 -4.41 0.23 -6.21
C HIS A 75 -3.53 -0.86 -5.64
N PHE A 76 -2.26 -0.82 -5.99
CA PHE A 76 -1.28 -1.71 -5.41
C PHE A 76 -0.54 -1.00 -4.30
N PHE A 77 -0.21 -1.73 -3.25
CA PHE A 77 0.56 -1.21 -2.14
C PHE A 77 1.61 -2.22 -1.73
N VAL A 78 2.74 -1.76 -1.23
CA VAL A 78 3.72 -2.66 -0.63
C VAL A 78 3.59 -2.51 0.88
N ILE A 79 3.44 -3.62 1.59
CA ILE A 79 3.29 -3.60 3.04
C ILE A 79 4.65 -3.38 3.66
N ILE A 80 4.79 -2.29 4.39
CA ILE A 80 6.07 -1.94 5.02
C ILE A 80 6.08 -2.17 6.51
N ASP A 81 4.93 -2.33 7.13
CA ASP A 81 4.86 -2.62 8.55
C ASP A 81 3.48 -3.18 8.88
N GLN A 82 3.32 -3.70 10.09
CA GLN A 82 2.06 -4.30 10.50
C GLN A 82 1.83 -4.11 12.00
N ASN A 83 0.57 -4.11 12.38
CA ASN A 83 0.20 -4.17 13.78
C ASN A 83 -0.62 -5.45 13.97
N ASN A 84 0.05 -6.53 14.33
CA ASN A 84 -0.58 -7.83 14.46
C ASN A 84 -1.33 -8.01 15.76
N THR A 85 -1.19 -7.07 16.68
CA THR A 85 -1.91 -7.16 17.95
C THR A 85 -3.28 -6.50 17.85
N ALA A 86 -3.54 -5.78 16.78
CA ALA A 86 -4.85 -5.17 16.58
C ALA A 86 -5.84 -6.21 16.08
N VAL A 87 -7.11 -6.02 16.38
CA VAL A 87 -8.16 -6.88 15.86
C VAL A 87 -9.22 -5.95 15.29
N PRO A 88 -9.35 -5.90 13.99
CA PRO A 88 -8.67 -6.71 12.96
C PRO A 88 -7.21 -6.29 12.77
N ILE A 89 -6.43 -7.18 12.19
CA ILE A 89 -5.02 -6.90 11.94
C ILE A 89 -4.89 -5.72 10.99
N GLU A 90 -3.96 -4.84 11.29
CA GLU A 90 -3.70 -3.67 10.47
C GLU A 90 -2.38 -3.81 9.72
N ASN A 91 -2.43 -3.60 8.42
CA ASN A 91 -1.23 -3.57 7.59
C ASN A 91 -0.98 -2.12 7.22
N PHE A 92 0.28 -1.75 7.05
CA PHE A 92 0.63 -0.38 6.71
C PHE A 92 1.45 -0.41 5.43
N GLY A 93 0.98 0.26 4.41
CA GLY A 93 1.60 0.17 3.10
C GLY A 93 1.87 1.50 2.45
N MET A 94 2.71 1.46 1.43
CA MET A 94 3.00 2.62 0.61
C MET A 94 2.45 2.36 -0.79
N LEU A 95 1.91 3.39 -1.40
CA LEU A 95 1.27 3.29 -2.71
C LEU A 95 2.29 3.02 -3.81
N ILE A 96 1.93 2.13 -4.72
CA ILE A 96 2.74 1.84 -5.90
C ILE A 96 2.01 2.39 -7.11
N SER A 97 2.71 3.18 -7.92
CA SER A 97 2.13 3.78 -9.12
C SER A 97 3.00 3.51 -10.32
N SER A 98 2.40 3.27 -11.47
CA SER A 98 3.17 3.06 -12.70
C SER A 98 3.47 4.36 -13.42
N ASN A 99 3.12 5.50 -12.86
CA ASN A 99 3.41 6.78 -13.48
C ASN A 99 4.83 7.22 -13.16
N LEU A 100 5.77 6.88 -14.02
CA LEU A 100 7.19 7.16 -13.79
C LEU A 100 7.55 8.63 -13.82
N GLU A 101 6.66 9.48 -14.31
CA GLU A 101 6.94 10.91 -14.31
C GLU A 101 7.06 11.43 -12.89
N LYS A 102 6.47 10.71 -11.95
CA LYS A 102 6.53 11.13 -10.56
C LYS A 102 7.87 10.85 -9.90
N LEU A 103 8.81 10.24 -10.61
CA LEU A 103 10.14 10.02 -10.07
C LEU A 103 10.86 11.31 -9.75
N LYS A 104 10.43 12.41 -10.37
CA LYS A 104 11.06 13.69 -10.08
C LYS A 104 10.86 14.14 -8.63
N PHE A 105 9.93 13.53 -7.91
CA PHE A 105 9.71 13.89 -6.51
C PHE A 105 10.61 13.03 -5.62
N ASN A 106 11.31 13.67 -4.70
CA ASN A 106 12.29 12.97 -3.86
C ASN A 106 11.75 11.79 -3.05
N ALA A 107 10.50 11.84 -2.70
CA ALA A 107 9.92 10.78 -1.90
C ALA A 107 9.53 9.55 -2.71
N ASN A 108 9.67 9.61 -4.03
CA ASN A 108 9.26 8.50 -4.89
C ASN A 108 10.47 7.72 -5.34
N ILE A 109 10.44 6.42 -5.13
CA ILE A 109 11.58 5.55 -5.43
C ILE A 109 11.18 4.58 -6.52
N LEU A 110 12.04 4.42 -7.51
CA LEU A 110 11.79 3.49 -8.60
C LEU A 110 11.76 2.05 -8.08
N LEU A 111 10.78 1.28 -8.54
CA LEU A 111 10.69 -0.13 -8.27
C LEU A 111 10.56 -0.83 -9.63
N GLU A 112 11.65 -1.39 -10.10
CA GLU A 112 11.64 -2.06 -11.39
C GLU A 112 10.93 -3.39 -11.29
N LYS A 113 10.18 -3.73 -12.32
CA LYS A 113 9.47 -4.99 -12.33
C LYS A 113 10.46 -6.15 -12.38
N ASP A 114 10.15 -7.21 -11.68
CA ASP A 114 10.97 -8.41 -11.71
C ASP A 114 10.11 -9.62 -11.40
N ASN A 115 10.70 -10.80 -11.35
CA ASN A 115 9.91 -12.00 -11.15
C ASN A 115 9.57 -12.27 -9.69
N LYS A 116 10.04 -11.44 -8.78
CA LYS A 116 9.65 -11.56 -7.39
C LYS A 116 8.45 -10.68 -7.12
N ASN A 117 8.48 -9.45 -7.62
CA ASN A 117 7.38 -8.52 -7.35
C ASN A 117 6.21 -8.69 -8.31
N ASN A 118 6.44 -9.36 -9.43
CA ASN A 118 5.40 -9.65 -10.42
C ASN A 118 4.63 -8.43 -10.93
N LEU A 119 5.25 -7.27 -10.89
CA LEU A 119 4.63 -6.08 -11.46
C LEU A 119 4.68 -6.16 -12.98
N HIS A 120 3.66 -5.62 -13.63
CA HIS A 120 3.62 -5.63 -15.09
C HIS A 120 4.49 -4.53 -15.68
N LYS A 121 4.70 -3.46 -14.94
CA LYS A 121 5.47 -2.32 -15.40
C LYS A 121 6.39 -1.83 -14.31
N ASP A 122 7.48 -1.20 -14.71
CA ASP A 122 8.30 -0.50 -13.75
C ASP A 122 7.42 0.55 -13.08
N SER A 123 7.61 0.75 -11.82
CA SER A 123 6.72 1.55 -11.01
C SER A 123 7.51 2.41 -10.04
N ILE A 124 6.81 3.22 -9.28
CA ILE A 124 7.42 3.97 -8.20
C ILE A 124 6.70 3.64 -6.90
N VAL A 125 7.41 3.75 -5.80
CA VAL A 125 6.82 3.61 -4.47
C VAL A 125 6.80 5.00 -3.86
N LYS A 126 5.62 5.45 -3.43
CA LYS A 126 5.45 6.77 -2.85
C LYS A 126 5.71 6.64 -1.36
N THR A 127 6.84 7.14 -0.90
CA THR A 127 7.29 6.86 0.46
C THR A 127 6.93 7.91 1.51
N ASP A 128 6.25 8.98 1.13
CA ASP A 128 5.94 10.06 2.07
C ASP A 128 4.62 9.90 2.83
N VAL A 129 3.84 8.90 2.50
CA VAL A 129 2.56 8.65 3.16
C VAL A 129 2.38 7.17 3.38
N ILE A 130 1.83 6.82 4.54
CA ILE A 130 1.57 5.42 4.89
C ILE A 130 0.04 5.24 4.89
N TYR A 131 -0.44 4.14 4.31
CA TYR A 131 -1.86 3.86 4.31
C TYR A 131 -2.16 2.64 5.16
N LYS A 132 -3.17 2.76 6.02
CA LYS A 132 -3.60 1.64 6.86
C LYS A 132 -4.54 0.76 6.05
N ILE A 133 -4.23 -0.51 5.96
CA ILE A 133 -4.96 -1.47 5.14
C ILE A 133 -5.35 -2.66 5.99
N LEU A 134 -6.63 -2.91 6.09
CA LEU A 134 -7.09 -4.08 6.85
C LEU A 134 -7.09 -5.29 5.93
N ASN A 135 -6.89 -6.47 6.51
CA ASN A 135 -6.85 -7.69 5.71
C ASN A 135 -8.07 -7.83 4.81
N GLU A 136 -9.23 -7.46 5.32
CA GLU A 136 -10.45 -7.58 4.53
C GLU A 136 -10.48 -6.66 3.32
N GLN A 137 -9.61 -5.67 3.27
CA GLN A 137 -9.54 -4.74 2.15
C GLN A 137 -8.61 -5.23 1.05
N ILE A 138 -7.86 -6.28 1.31
CA ILE A 138 -6.90 -6.81 0.35
C ILE A 138 -7.57 -7.89 -0.49
N LEU A 139 -7.46 -7.76 -1.81
CA LEU A 139 -8.01 -8.75 -2.70
C LEU A 139 -7.07 -9.92 -2.88
N PHE A 140 -5.83 -9.64 -3.14
CA PHE A 140 -4.81 -10.69 -3.26
C PHE A 140 -3.42 -10.10 -3.27
N LYS A 141 -2.46 -10.98 -3.10
CA LYS A 141 -1.06 -10.60 -3.15
C LYS A 141 -0.52 -10.99 -4.52
N ILE A 142 0.28 -10.12 -5.14
CA ILE A 142 0.86 -10.43 -6.43
C ILE A 142 2.34 -10.79 -6.37
N GLY A 143 3.03 -10.36 -5.34
CA GLY A 143 4.46 -10.62 -5.22
C GLY A 143 5.02 -10.01 -3.97
N LYS A 144 6.31 -9.79 -3.93
CA LYS A 144 6.94 -9.21 -2.76
C LYS A 144 8.27 -8.52 -3.08
N VAL A 145 8.71 -7.66 -2.18
CA VAL A 145 10.04 -7.06 -2.25
C VAL A 145 10.82 -7.54 -1.04
N ASP A 146 12.14 -7.50 -1.12
CA ASP A 146 12.96 -7.98 -0.02
C ASP A 146 13.14 -6.91 1.05
N ASN A 147 13.72 -7.31 2.18
CA ASN A 147 13.86 -6.42 3.31
C ASN A 147 14.73 -5.21 3.04
N GLU A 148 15.69 -5.33 2.17
CA GLU A 148 16.55 -4.19 1.86
C GLU A 148 15.74 -3.06 1.27
N LYS A 149 14.77 -3.38 0.40
CA LYS A 149 13.93 -2.36 -0.18
C LYS A 149 13.01 -1.75 0.88
N ILE A 150 12.50 -2.58 1.78
CA ILE A 150 11.63 -2.08 2.84
C ILE A 150 12.39 -1.07 3.69
N GLU A 151 13.65 -1.38 4.03
CA GLU A 151 14.44 -0.45 4.83
C GLU A 151 14.74 0.84 4.05
N GLU A 152 14.92 0.71 2.76
CA GLU A 152 15.14 1.88 1.91
C GLU A 152 13.90 2.78 1.91
N TYR A 153 12.72 2.19 1.83
CA TYR A 153 11.47 2.96 1.83
C TYR A 153 11.27 3.66 3.17
N LYS A 154 11.57 2.97 4.27
CA LYS A 154 11.44 3.58 5.59
C LYS A 154 12.41 4.74 5.75
N LYS A 155 13.63 4.56 5.25
CA LYS A 155 14.62 5.62 5.33
C LYS A 155 14.18 6.83 4.52
N SER A 156 13.62 6.58 3.33
CA SER A 156 13.11 7.65 2.50
C SER A 156 11.99 8.40 3.23
N PHE A 157 11.11 7.66 3.90
CA PHE A 157 10.04 8.26 4.68
C PHE A 157 10.60 9.20 5.75
N TYR A 158 11.59 8.73 6.51
CA TYR A 158 12.19 9.56 7.55
C TYR A 158 12.82 10.83 6.95
N ASN A 159 13.40 10.71 5.78
CA ASN A 159 13.99 11.88 5.12
C ASN A 159 12.93 12.91 4.75
N THR A 160 11.72 12.48 4.40
CA THR A 160 10.66 13.44 4.07
C THR A 160 10.27 14.25 5.32
N LEU A 161 10.39 13.66 6.50
CA LEU A 161 10.03 14.37 7.71
C LEU A 161 11.03 15.49 8.00
N LYS A 162 12.28 15.28 7.66
CA LYS A 162 13.28 16.31 7.87
C LYS A 162 13.10 17.46 6.90
N ASP A 163 12.75 17.14 5.67
CA ASP A 163 12.59 18.16 4.65
C ASP A 163 11.41 19.08 4.93
N ASN A 164 10.47 18.62 5.72
CA ASN A 164 9.29 19.40 6.02
C ASN A 164 9.44 20.28 7.28
N ASN A 165 10.60 20.29 7.84
CA ASN A 165 10.85 21.15 9.01
C ASN A 165 11.57 22.46 8.61
#